data_a4c6a2efe334c1a1a6237a8a00b8a204
#
_entry.id   a4c6a2efe334c1a1a6237a8a00b8a204
#
_cell.length_a   1.000
_cell.length_b   1.000
_cell.length_c   1.000
_cell.angle_alpha   90.00
_cell.angle_beta   90.00
_cell.angle_gamma   90.00
#
_symmetry.space_group_name_H-M   'P 1'
#
loop_
_entity.id
_entity.type
_entity.pdbx_description
1 polymer ?
#
loop_
_entity_poly.entity_id
_entity_poly.type
_entity_poly.pdbx_seq_one_letter_code
_entity_poly.pdbx_strand_id
1 'polypeptide(L)'
;ASGDFTTLLSMVKKTIRWRETYRIMSEKELEMWSNVVFWHGFDVERRPCLVVRLGQGCINLPLCQRPRFVQAIISQVEYGVLHLVDKDKPYITVLVDCDGITPLRIPMQMVRLCTSLLQENYPDYLGHLIVIRLPPVVRVIAQTLFQVLKPITRNKMRITGSNY
;
A
#
# COMPACT_ATOMS: atom_id res chain seq x y z
N ALA A 1 30.99 8.48 7.66
CA ALA A 1 30.07 9.62 7.82
C ALA A 1 29.69 10.28 6.50
N SER A 2 30.68 10.57 5.64
CA SER A 2 30.39 11.21 4.33
C SER A 2 29.65 10.30 3.36
N GLY A 3 29.86 8.98 3.43
CA GLY A 3 29.17 7.98 2.60
C GLY A 3 27.67 7.90 2.88
N ASP A 4 27.27 7.97 4.15
CA ASP A 4 25.88 7.90 4.55
C ASP A 4 25.08 9.12 4.09
N PHE A 5 25.68 10.30 4.18
CA PHE A 5 25.05 11.55 3.70
C PHE A 5 24.88 11.51 2.18
N THR A 6 25.90 11.08 1.44
CA THR A 6 25.84 10.97 -0.03
C THR A 6 24.77 9.97 -0.47
N THR A 7 24.68 8.82 0.21
CA THR A 7 23.65 7.81 -0.05
C THR A 7 22.26 8.36 0.22
N LEU A 8 22.07 9.03 1.36
CA LEU A 8 20.78 9.66 1.71
C LEU A 8 20.36 10.71 0.70
N LEU A 9 21.28 11.58 0.29
CA LEU A 9 21.04 12.60 -0.73
C LEU A 9 20.64 11.97 -2.07
N SER A 10 21.31 10.91 -2.47
CA SER A 10 20.99 10.17 -3.69
C SER A 10 19.57 9.56 -3.64
N MET A 11 19.18 8.98 -2.51
CA MET A 11 17.85 8.43 -2.29
C MET A 11 16.77 9.52 -2.35
N VAL A 12 17.00 10.67 -1.72
CA VAL A 12 16.08 11.81 -1.75
C VAL A 12 15.90 12.34 -3.17
N LYS A 13 16.98 12.50 -3.92
CA LYS A 13 16.94 12.93 -5.33
C LYS A 13 16.17 11.95 -6.20
N LYS A 14 16.38 10.64 -6.01
CA LYS A 14 15.67 9.59 -6.73
C LYS A 14 14.16 9.67 -6.45
N THR A 15 13.77 9.83 -5.20
CA THR A 15 12.37 9.95 -4.79
C THR A 15 11.72 11.18 -5.40
N ILE A 16 12.37 12.33 -5.38
CA ILE A 16 11.86 13.56 -5.99
C ILE A 16 11.65 13.37 -7.48
N ARG A 17 12.65 12.82 -8.19
CA ARG A 17 12.54 12.54 -9.64
C ARG A 17 11.40 11.58 -9.93
N TRP A 18 11.24 10.54 -9.12
CA TRP A 18 10.16 9.57 -9.28
C TRP A 18 8.80 10.24 -9.15
N ARG A 19 8.60 11.10 -8.14
CA ARG A 19 7.34 11.83 -7.94
C ARG A 19 7.01 12.79 -9.08
N GLU A 20 8.03 13.38 -9.69
CA GLU A 20 7.86 14.26 -10.84
C GLU A 20 7.46 13.50 -12.11
N THR A 21 7.94 12.28 -12.27
CA THR A 21 7.73 11.48 -13.49
C THR A 21 6.59 10.48 -13.39
N TYR A 22 6.26 10.00 -12.17
CA TYR A 22 5.19 9.04 -11.97
C TYR A 22 3.83 9.71 -12.19
N ARG A 23 3.01 9.06 -13.00
CA ARG A 23 1.69 9.60 -13.31
C ARG A 23 0.72 9.35 -12.16
N ILE A 24 0.40 10.42 -11.42
CA ILE A 24 -0.64 10.40 -10.39
C ILE A 24 -2.01 10.57 -11.06
N MET A 25 -2.98 9.77 -10.66
CA MET A 25 -4.34 9.85 -11.17
C MET A 25 -5.03 11.14 -10.76
N SER A 26 -5.87 11.68 -11.65
CA SER A 26 -6.76 12.79 -11.33
C SER A 26 -7.86 12.37 -10.35
N GLU A 27 -8.56 13.34 -9.76
CA GLU A 27 -9.71 13.07 -8.87
C GLU A 27 -10.79 12.24 -9.57
N LYS A 28 -11.06 12.54 -10.84
CA LYS A 28 -12.06 11.78 -11.61
C LYS A 28 -11.64 10.32 -11.82
N GLU A 29 -10.36 10.11 -12.12
CA GLU A 29 -9.83 8.74 -12.25
C GLU A 29 -9.90 8.00 -10.92
N LEU A 30 -9.57 8.66 -9.81
CA LEU A 30 -9.65 8.07 -8.47
C LEU A 30 -11.09 7.73 -8.07
N GLU A 31 -12.08 8.52 -8.48
CA GLU A 31 -13.48 8.20 -8.25
C GLU A 31 -13.88 6.88 -8.93
N MET A 32 -13.35 6.61 -10.11
CA MET A 32 -13.61 5.34 -10.81
C MET A 32 -13.06 4.12 -10.07
N TRP A 33 -12.07 4.32 -9.21
CA TRP A 33 -11.43 3.27 -8.39
C TRP A 33 -11.90 3.28 -6.94
N SER A 34 -12.83 4.16 -6.56
CA SER A 34 -13.24 4.39 -5.18
C SER A 34 -13.95 3.21 -4.52
N ASN A 35 -14.40 2.22 -5.29
CA ASN A 35 -14.98 0.99 -4.76
C ASN A 35 -13.93 -0.03 -4.31
N VAL A 36 -12.67 0.12 -4.71
CA VAL A 36 -11.59 -0.82 -4.37
C VAL A 36 -10.43 -0.17 -3.62
N VAL A 37 -10.25 1.13 -3.73
CA VAL A 37 -9.25 1.88 -2.93
C VAL A 37 -9.82 3.24 -2.55
N PHE A 38 -9.83 3.55 -1.25
CA PHE A 38 -10.42 4.78 -0.76
C PHE A 38 -9.96 5.09 0.66
N TRP A 39 -10.00 6.36 1.03
CA TRP A 39 -9.77 6.81 2.40
C TRP A 39 -11.06 6.69 3.21
N HIS A 40 -10.96 6.17 4.42
CA HIS A 40 -12.10 5.97 5.30
C HIS A 40 -11.73 6.23 6.75
N GLY A 41 -12.04 7.41 7.25
CA GLY A 41 -11.88 7.78 8.64
C GLY A 41 -10.45 7.76 9.14
N PHE A 42 -10.31 7.61 10.44
CA PHE A 42 -9.04 7.64 11.15
C PHE A 42 -8.99 6.47 12.14
N ASP A 43 -7.78 6.00 12.44
CA ASP A 43 -7.58 5.01 13.48
C ASP A 43 -7.65 5.64 14.89
N VAL A 44 -7.47 4.83 15.93
CA VAL A 44 -7.51 5.28 17.33
C VAL A 44 -6.40 6.28 17.68
N GLU A 45 -5.33 6.31 16.88
CA GLU A 45 -4.24 7.27 17.03
C GLU A 45 -4.36 8.46 16.07
N ARG A 46 -5.53 8.63 15.47
CA ARG A 46 -5.89 9.70 14.52
C ARG A 46 -5.07 9.69 13.22
N ARG A 47 -4.60 8.52 12.80
CA ARG A 47 -3.98 8.36 11.50
C ARG A 47 -5.06 8.11 10.45
N PRO A 48 -4.99 8.78 9.28
CA PRO A 48 -5.94 8.51 8.21
C PRO A 48 -5.80 7.07 7.71
N CYS A 49 -6.92 6.41 7.45
CA CYS A 49 -6.98 5.02 7.04
C CYS A 49 -7.25 4.90 5.55
N LEU A 50 -6.29 4.31 4.82
CA LEU A 50 -6.47 3.93 3.43
C LEU A 50 -6.95 2.48 3.36
N VAL A 51 -8.12 2.27 2.78
CA VAL A 51 -8.68 0.94 2.56
C VAL A 51 -8.37 0.47 1.15
N VAL A 52 -7.74 -0.70 1.04
CA VAL A 52 -7.46 -1.38 -0.22
C VAL A 52 -8.21 -2.70 -0.22
N ARG A 53 -9.24 -2.80 -1.05
CA ARG A 53 -10.03 -4.03 -1.19
C ARG A 53 -9.38 -4.94 -2.23
N LEU A 54 -8.27 -5.54 -1.81
CA LEU A 54 -7.40 -6.32 -2.71
C LEU A 54 -8.12 -7.53 -3.30
N GLY A 55 -8.88 -8.26 -2.50
CA GLY A 55 -9.64 -9.41 -2.96
C GLY A 55 -10.67 -9.04 -4.01
N GLN A 56 -11.49 -8.04 -3.73
CA GLN A 56 -12.53 -7.57 -4.66
C GLN A 56 -11.93 -7.00 -5.94
N GLY A 57 -10.86 -6.23 -5.82
CA GLY A 57 -10.17 -5.70 -6.98
C GLY A 57 -9.62 -6.80 -7.89
N CYS A 58 -9.03 -7.85 -7.32
CA CYS A 58 -8.46 -8.95 -8.10
C CYS A 58 -9.51 -9.89 -8.70
N ILE A 59 -10.68 -10.02 -8.08
CA ILE A 59 -11.79 -10.82 -8.62
C ILE A 59 -12.48 -10.10 -9.77
N ASN A 60 -12.76 -8.82 -9.60
CA ASN A 60 -13.63 -8.05 -10.50
C ASN A 60 -12.86 -7.40 -11.65
N LEU A 61 -11.53 -7.30 -11.56
CA LEU A 61 -10.72 -6.63 -12.57
C LEU A 61 -10.00 -7.66 -13.44
N PRO A 62 -9.98 -7.44 -14.78
CA PRO A 62 -9.10 -8.21 -15.65
C PRO A 62 -7.64 -8.05 -15.24
N LEU A 63 -6.81 -9.06 -15.53
CA LEU A 63 -5.38 -9.03 -15.22
C LEU A 63 -4.68 -7.80 -15.81
N CYS A 64 -5.09 -7.35 -17.00
CA CYS A 64 -4.52 -6.16 -17.65
C CYS A 64 -4.80 -4.86 -16.90
N GLN A 65 -5.76 -4.83 -15.98
CA GLN A 65 -6.08 -3.67 -15.17
C GLN A 65 -5.31 -3.60 -13.84
N ARG A 66 -4.58 -4.64 -13.49
CA ARG A 66 -3.79 -4.65 -12.24
C ARG A 66 -2.75 -3.53 -12.15
N PRO A 67 -2.02 -3.15 -13.21
CA PRO A 67 -1.14 -1.98 -13.16
C PRO A 67 -1.87 -0.68 -12.85
N ARG A 68 -3.10 -0.52 -13.34
CA ARG A 68 -3.94 0.64 -13.02
C ARG A 68 -4.39 0.61 -11.55
N PHE A 69 -4.66 -0.54 -11.00
CA PHE A 69 -4.98 -0.69 -9.58
C PHE A 69 -3.79 -0.24 -8.72
N VAL A 70 -2.58 -0.68 -9.05
CA VAL A 70 -1.36 -0.22 -8.37
C VAL A 70 -1.24 1.31 -8.46
N GLN A 71 -1.45 1.87 -9.64
CA GLN A 71 -1.42 3.32 -9.84
C GLN A 71 -2.45 4.04 -8.97
N ALA A 72 -3.66 3.49 -8.82
CA ALA A 72 -4.68 4.05 -7.95
C ALA A 72 -4.26 4.02 -6.48
N ILE A 73 -3.67 2.93 -6.02
CA ILE A 73 -3.15 2.82 -4.64
C ILE A 73 -2.08 3.86 -4.39
N ILE A 74 -1.08 3.95 -5.27
CA ILE A 74 0.01 4.92 -5.16
C ILE A 74 -0.52 6.35 -5.18
N SER A 75 -1.47 6.64 -6.06
CA SER A 75 -2.08 7.97 -6.18
C SER A 75 -2.84 8.37 -4.91
N GLN A 76 -3.53 7.43 -4.28
CA GLN A 76 -4.19 7.68 -3.00
C GLN A 76 -3.18 7.90 -1.86
N VAL A 77 -2.08 7.16 -1.84
CA VAL A 77 -1.01 7.40 -0.85
C VAL A 77 -0.45 8.80 -1.03
N GLU A 78 -0.17 9.23 -2.25
CA GLU A 78 0.30 10.60 -2.54
C GLU A 78 -0.70 11.64 -2.04
N TYR A 79 -1.97 11.45 -2.32
CA TYR A 79 -3.03 12.34 -1.84
C TYR A 79 -3.05 12.43 -0.31
N GLY A 80 -2.98 11.29 0.37
CA GLY A 80 -3.00 11.24 1.83
C GLY A 80 -1.80 11.91 2.47
N VAL A 81 -0.62 11.70 1.91
CA VAL A 81 0.63 12.31 2.37
C VAL A 81 0.60 13.84 2.20
N LEU A 82 0.00 14.32 1.11
CA LEU A 82 -0.07 15.76 0.84
C LEU A 82 -1.19 16.46 1.61
N HIS A 83 -2.31 15.80 1.86
CA HIS A 83 -3.52 16.47 2.31
C HIS A 83 -4.15 15.96 3.61
N LEU A 84 -3.89 14.72 4.01
CA LEU A 84 -4.61 14.10 5.12
C LEU A 84 -3.79 13.90 6.39
N VAL A 85 -2.47 13.72 6.28
CA VAL A 85 -1.62 13.46 7.44
C VAL A 85 -1.38 14.71 8.28
N ASP A 86 -1.22 14.51 9.58
CA ASP A 86 -0.74 15.54 10.48
C ASP A 86 0.76 15.78 10.22
N LYS A 87 1.18 17.03 10.09
CA LYS A 87 2.58 17.38 9.83
C LYS A 87 3.51 16.93 10.94
N ASP A 88 3.03 16.90 12.19
CA ASP A 88 3.82 16.48 13.34
C ASP A 88 3.92 14.96 13.46
N LYS A 89 2.90 14.23 12.97
CA LYS A 89 2.85 12.78 12.96
C LYS A 89 2.35 12.31 11.60
N PRO A 90 3.19 12.35 10.56
CA PRO A 90 2.77 12.15 9.18
C PRO A 90 2.61 10.67 8.80
N TYR A 91 1.88 9.91 9.61
CA TYR A 91 1.69 8.47 9.39
C TYR A 91 0.29 8.17 8.87
N ILE A 92 0.21 7.14 8.03
CA ILE A 92 -1.04 6.57 7.55
C ILE A 92 -1.18 5.14 8.07
N THR A 93 -2.43 4.70 8.16
CA THR A 93 -2.76 3.29 8.38
C THR A 93 -3.33 2.72 7.08
N VAL A 94 -2.82 1.58 6.64
CA VAL A 94 -3.31 0.89 5.45
C VAL A 94 -4.04 -0.38 5.88
N LEU A 95 -5.30 -0.50 5.47
CA LEU A 95 -6.14 -1.67 5.69
C LEU A 95 -6.29 -2.42 4.38
N VAL A 96 -5.76 -3.64 4.31
CA VAL A 96 -5.86 -4.49 3.12
C VAL A 96 -6.90 -5.57 3.37
N ASP A 97 -7.99 -5.51 2.62
CA ASP A 97 -9.06 -6.50 2.68
C ASP A 97 -8.83 -7.57 1.62
N CYS A 98 -8.59 -8.79 2.07
CA CYS A 98 -8.25 -9.94 1.22
C CYS A 98 -9.44 -10.88 0.97
N ASP A 99 -10.66 -10.43 1.29
CA ASP A 99 -11.86 -11.25 1.06
C ASP A 99 -11.99 -11.65 -0.41
N GLY A 100 -12.14 -12.95 -0.64
CA GLY A 100 -12.31 -13.52 -1.97
C GLY A 100 -11.01 -13.92 -2.68
N ILE A 101 -9.83 -13.67 -2.11
CA ILE A 101 -8.58 -14.17 -2.68
C ILE A 101 -8.53 -15.70 -2.55
N THR A 102 -8.21 -16.38 -3.66
CA THR A 102 -8.02 -17.83 -3.70
C THR A 102 -6.55 -18.16 -3.94
N PRO A 103 -6.08 -19.38 -3.58
CA PRO A 103 -4.68 -19.77 -3.79
C PRO A 103 -4.20 -19.62 -5.24
N LEU A 104 -5.09 -19.87 -6.21
CA LEU A 104 -4.76 -19.80 -7.64
C LEU A 104 -4.76 -18.36 -8.20
N ARG A 105 -5.26 -17.40 -7.42
CA ARG A 105 -5.42 -16.00 -7.87
C ARG A 105 -4.76 -15.00 -6.94
N ILE A 106 -3.70 -15.41 -6.26
CA ILE A 106 -2.90 -14.48 -5.44
C ILE A 106 -2.17 -13.51 -6.37
N PRO A 107 -2.36 -12.19 -6.21
CA PRO A 107 -1.74 -11.21 -7.10
C PRO A 107 -0.29 -10.92 -6.68
N MET A 108 0.58 -11.91 -6.76
CA MET A 108 1.95 -11.83 -6.23
C MET A 108 2.77 -10.71 -6.86
N GLN A 109 2.75 -10.61 -8.19
CA GLN A 109 3.53 -9.58 -8.91
C GLN A 109 3.03 -8.18 -8.61
N MET A 110 1.71 -8.01 -8.55
CA MET A 110 1.09 -6.73 -8.20
C MET A 110 1.47 -6.29 -6.79
N VAL A 111 1.40 -7.20 -5.82
CA VAL A 111 1.75 -6.90 -4.42
C VAL A 111 3.23 -6.55 -4.30
N ARG A 112 4.12 -7.28 -4.96
CA ARG A 112 5.55 -6.98 -4.99
C ARG A 112 5.84 -5.60 -5.57
N LEU A 113 5.24 -5.29 -6.71
CA LEU A 113 5.41 -3.98 -7.37
C LEU A 113 4.91 -2.86 -6.47
N CYS A 114 3.71 -3.00 -5.94
CA CYS A 114 3.11 -1.98 -5.08
C CYS A 114 3.94 -1.75 -3.81
N THR A 115 4.35 -2.81 -3.13
CA THR A 115 5.15 -2.71 -1.90
C THR A 115 6.53 -2.12 -2.18
N SER A 116 7.18 -2.49 -3.28
CA SER A 116 8.46 -1.90 -3.68
C SER A 116 8.34 -0.40 -3.91
N LEU A 117 7.35 0.03 -4.69
CA LEU A 117 7.15 1.45 -4.98
C LEU A 117 6.85 2.26 -3.70
N LEU A 118 6.03 1.71 -2.82
CA LEU A 118 5.68 2.38 -1.56
C LEU A 118 6.88 2.45 -0.61
N GLN A 119 7.64 1.38 -0.46
CA GLN A 119 8.81 1.35 0.42
C GLN A 119 9.95 2.23 -0.09
N GLU A 120 10.13 2.32 -1.41
CA GLU A 120 11.18 3.16 -2.00
C GLU A 120 10.85 4.65 -1.97
N ASN A 121 9.59 5.02 -2.17
CA ASN A 121 9.20 6.41 -2.40
C ASN A 121 8.42 7.05 -1.25
N TYR A 122 7.88 6.23 -0.32
CA TYR A 122 7.15 6.69 0.87
C TYR A 122 7.62 5.94 2.13
N PRO A 123 8.94 5.88 2.40
CA PRO A 123 9.49 4.95 3.41
C PRO A 123 9.04 5.22 4.84
N ASP A 124 8.72 6.47 5.18
CA ASP A 124 8.49 6.88 6.57
C ASP A 124 7.02 7.19 6.89
N TYR A 125 6.10 6.89 5.98
CA TYR A 125 4.69 7.28 6.15
C TYR A 125 3.80 6.17 6.70
N LEU A 126 4.24 4.93 6.72
CA LEU A 126 3.42 3.82 7.22
C LEU A 126 3.46 3.76 8.74
N GLY A 127 2.31 3.91 9.38
CA GLY A 127 2.13 3.69 10.82
C GLY A 127 1.74 2.26 11.13
N HIS A 128 0.66 1.78 10.50
CA HIS A 128 0.18 0.39 10.59
C HIS A 128 -0.24 -0.15 9.23
N LEU A 129 0.01 -1.43 9.04
CA LEU A 129 -0.50 -2.21 7.91
C LEU A 129 -1.36 -3.34 8.49
N ILE A 130 -2.66 -3.29 8.24
CA ILE A 130 -3.63 -4.24 8.78
C ILE A 130 -4.18 -5.07 7.62
N VAL A 131 -3.98 -6.39 7.68
CA VAL A 131 -4.50 -7.33 6.69
C VAL A 131 -5.68 -8.07 7.31
N ILE A 132 -6.85 -7.96 6.67
CA ILE A 132 -8.08 -8.58 7.15
C ILE A 132 -8.64 -9.58 6.13
N ARG A 133 -9.39 -10.53 6.63
CA ARG A 133 -10.11 -11.55 5.87
C ARG A 133 -9.22 -12.34 4.92
N LEU A 134 -7.96 -12.57 5.34
CA LEU A 134 -7.04 -13.41 4.58
C LEU A 134 -7.37 -14.87 4.84
N PRO A 135 -7.80 -15.65 3.81
CA PRO A 135 -8.14 -17.05 3.99
C PRO A 135 -6.95 -17.86 4.51
N PRO A 136 -7.14 -18.83 5.42
CA PRO A 136 -6.03 -19.57 6.04
C PRO A 136 -5.10 -20.26 5.06
N VAL A 137 -5.65 -20.85 3.98
CA VAL A 137 -4.85 -21.51 2.93
C VAL A 137 -3.99 -20.49 2.18
N VAL A 138 -4.56 -19.32 1.88
CA VAL A 138 -3.85 -18.21 1.21
C VAL A 138 -2.77 -17.65 2.13
N ARG A 139 -3.01 -17.59 3.43
CA ARG A 139 -2.04 -17.10 4.41
C ARG A 139 -0.73 -17.89 4.39
N VAL A 140 -0.80 -19.21 4.27
CA VAL A 140 0.39 -20.07 4.19
C VAL A 140 1.23 -19.72 2.97
N ILE A 141 0.59 -19.54 1.82
CA ILE A 141 1.27 -19.16 0.56
C ILE A 141 1.78 -17.72 0.63
N ALA A 142 1.01 -16.82 1.20
CA ALA A 142 1.34 -15.40 1.30
C ALA A 142 2.54 -15.12 2.22
N GLN A 143 2.95 -16.05 3.06
CA GLN A 143 4.13 -15.88 3.90
C GLN A 143 5.38 -15.60 3.08
N THR A 144 5.49 -16.14 1.88
CA THR A 144 6.60 -15.83 0.96
C THR A 144 6.57 -14.39 0.48
N LEU A 145 5.38 -13.82 0.30
CA LEU A 145 5.21 -12.41 -0.03
C LEU A 145 5.62 -11.48 1.12
N PHE A 146 5.34 -11.89 2.35
CA PHE A 146 5.69 -11.07 3.51
C PHE A 146 7.20 -10.91 3.67
N GLN A 147 7.99 -11.85 3.14
CA GLN A 147 9.46 -11.74 3.14
C GLN A 147 9.99 -10.63 2.25
N VAL A 148 9.21 -10.18 1.26
CA VAL A 148 9.56 -9.03 0.40
C VAL A 148 9.50 -7.72 1.17
N LEU A 149 8.71 -7.68 2.25
CA LEU A 149 8.60 -6.50 3.09
C LEU A 149 9.88 -6.31 3.92
N LYS A 150 10.32 -5.06 4.01
CA LYS A 150 11.43 -4.70 4.91
C LYS A 150 11.04 -5.02 6.36
N PRO A 151 12.01 -5.35 7.24
CA PRO A 151 11.71 -5.66 8.64
C PRO A 151 10.90 -4.58 9.35
N ILE A 152 11.18 -3.31 9.08
CA ILE A 152 10.44 -2.18 9.67
C ILE A 152 8.96 -2.20 9.25
N THR A 153 8.66 -2.55 8.00
CA THR A 153 7.29 -2.70 7.51
C THR A 153 6.61 -3.91 8.13
N ARG A 154 7.30 -5.04 8.20
CA ARG A 154 6.76 -6.27 8.83
C ARG A 154 6.40 -6.05 10.30
N ASN A 155 7.20 -5.28 11.03
CA ASN A 155 6.93 -4.96 12.43
C ASN A 155 5.67 -4.11 12.63
N LYS A 156 5.27 -3.37 11.61
CA LYS A 156 4.05 -2.56 11.60
C LYS A 156 2.83 -3.32 11.10
N MET A 157 3.00 -4.54 10.59
CA MET A 157 1.95 -5.36 10.02
C MET A 157 1.22 -6.17 11.10
N ARG A 158 -0.11 -6.20 10.98
CA ARG A 158 -0.99 -7.06 11.77
C ARG A 158 -1.91 -7.82 10.84
N ILE A 159 -1.95 -9.15 11.00
CA ILE A 159 -2.89 -10.00 10.27
C ILE A 159 -3.94 -10.42 11.27
N THR A 160 -5.19 -10.01 11.05
CA THR A 160 -6.30 -10.43 11.91
C THR A 160 -6.71 -11.85 11.55
N GLY A 161 -6.94 -12.68 12.54
CA GLY A 161 -7.38 -14.06 12.35
C GLY A 161 -8.77 -14.12 11.68
N SER A 162 -9.01 -15.19 10.94
CA SER A 162 -10.26 -15.44 10.20
C SER A 162 -11.39 -15.96 11.07
N ASN A 163 -11.34 -15.76 12.37
CA ASN A 163 -12.37 -16.25 13.31
C ASN A 163 -13.55 -15.28 13.45
N TYR A 164 -13.96 -14.73 12.33
CA TYR A 164 -15.17 -13.89 12.30
C TYR A 164 -16.07 -14.33 11.16
#